data_c69d8deeeabca8701158f31f53fa28ea
#
_entry.id   c69d8deeeabca8701158f31f53fa28ea
#
_cell.length_a   1.000
_cell.length_b   1.000
_cell.length_c   1.000
_cell.angle_alpha   90.00
_cell.angle_beta   90.00
_cell.angle_gamma   90.00
#
_symmetry.space_group_name_H-M   'P 1'
#
loop_
_entity.id
_entity.type
_entity.pdbx_description
1 polymer ?
#
loop_
_entity_poly.entity_id
_entity_poly.type
_entity_poly.pdbx_seq_one_letter_code
_entity_poly.pdbx_strand_id
1 'polypeptide(L)'
;MATNHLGHFLLSHLLLPALQAAISPHTPMSRLITLGTVTANSKEFGGKVPIPAPADLGQLQGLEAGFKAPVAMIDGKPFKAGKAYKDSKLCNMMMNREFHARHHQDTGIIFNTLYPGCVAETALFRDSRELFRKIFPWFQKNITKGYVSQALSGDRVAQVVIDDHFLQSGVHWSWGNRQKPGAIAFAQGMSSKATNVEKSARLWHLSLAMVGL
;
A
#
# COMPACT_ATOMS: atom_id res chain seq x y z
N MET A 1 12.60 1.30 0.73
CA MET A 1 12.23 0.12 -0.09
C MET A 1 12.34 -1.16 0.71
N ALA A 2 13.48 -1.46 1.33
CA ALA A 2 13.67 -2.72 2.08
C ALA A 2 12.50 -3.02 3.05
N THR A 3 12.25 -2.17 4.03
CA THR A 3 11.17 -2.38 5.02
C THR A 3 9.77 -2.37 4.39
N ASN A 4 9.44 -1.31 3.61
CA ASN A 4 8.05 -1.11 3.17
C ASN A 4 7.61 -1.98 1.99
N HIS A 5 8.55 -2.51 1.19
CA HIS A 5 8.23 -3.33 0.04
C HIS A 5 8.86 -4.72 0.13
N LEU A 6 10.18 -4.85 0.07
CA LEU A 6 10.83 -6.16 0.01
C LEU A 6 10.55 -7.03 1.23
N GLY A 7 10.55 -6.45 2.44
CA GLY A 7 10.19 -7.17 3.66
C GLY A 7 8.73 -7.65 3.67
N HIS A 8 7.79 -6.80 3.20
CA HIS A 8 6.39 -7.21 3.07
C HIS A 8 6.21 -8.26 1.95
N PHE A 9 6.93 -8.11 0.85
CA PHE A 9 6.94 -9.07 -0.24
C PHE A 9 7.39 -10.45 0.21
N LEU A 10 8.56 -10.53 0.89
CA LEU A 10 9.07 -11.78 1.43
C LEU A 10 8.12 -12.39 2.47
N LEU A 11 7.65 -11.58 3.43
CA LEU A 11 6.70 -12.05 4.45
C LEU A 11 5.42 -12.61 3.80
N SER A 12 4.89 -11.93 2.79
CA SER A 12 3.70 -12.39 2.08
C SER A 12 3.92 -13.75 1.40
N HIS A 13 5.08 -13.94 0.76
CA HIS A 13 5.46 -15.23 0.17
C HIS A 13 5.56 -16.34 1.21
N LEU A 14 6.24 -16.10 2.31
CA LEU A 14 6.43 -17.08 3.38
C LEU A 14 5.12 -17.46 4.08
N LEU A 15 4.14 -16.57 4.10
CA LEU A 15 2.82 -16.84 4.71
C LEU A 15 1.86 -17.58 3.78
N LEU A 16 2.09 -17.64 2.47
CA LEU A 16 1.14 -18.29 1.53
C LEU A 16 0.78 -19.72 1.93
N PRO A 17 1.72 -20.62 2.26
CA PRO A 17 1.37 -22.00 2.64
C PRO A 17 0.50 -22.05 3.91
N ALA A 18 0.81 -21.21 4.90
CA ALA A 18 0.03 -21.15 6.15
C ALA A 18 -1.37 -20.58 5.92
N LEU A 19 -1.49 -19.53 5.09
CA LEU A 19 -2.79 -18.95 4.73
C LEU A 19 -3.65 -19.95 3.95
N GLN A 20 -3.05 -20.73 3.06
CA GLN A 20 -3.76 -21.78 2.32
C GLN A 20 -4.19 -22.93 3.24
N ALA A 21 -3.31 -23.38 4.12
CA ALA A 21 -3.60 -24.45 5.08
C ALA A 21 -4.70 -24.06 6.12
N ALA A 22 -4.87 -22.78 6.38
CA ALA A 22 -5.91 -22.28 7.28
C ALA A 22 -7.33 -22.30 6.66
N ILE A 23 -7.45 -22.49 5.35
CA ILE A 23 -8.75 -22.58 4.67
C ILE A 23 -9.40 -23.93 5.02
N SER A 24 -10.61 -23.87 5.56
CA SER A 24 -11.38 -25.03 5.99
C SER A 24 -12.88 -24.75 5.81
N PRO A 25 -13.78 -25.75 5.96
CA PRO A 25 -15.23 -25.50 5.95
C PRO A 25 -15.70 -24.46 6.97
N HIS A 26 -14.99 -24.31 8.09
CA HIS A 26 -15.30 -23.33 9.14
C HIS A 26 -14.57 -21.98 8.95
N THR A 27 -13.54 -21.94 8.11
CA THR A 27 -12.78 -20.74 7.76
C THR A 27 -12.58 -20.76 6.24
N PRO A 28 -13.63 -20.44 5.47
CA PRO A 28 -13.62 -20.69 4.02
C PRO A 28 -12.65 -19.80 3.26
N MET A 29 -12.11 -18.76 3.87
CA MET A 29 -11.23 -17.79 3.20
C MET A 29 -10.17 -17.22 4.14
N SER A 30 -8.93 -17.28 3.69
CA SER A 30 -7.82 -16.52 4.29
C SER A 30 -7.64 -15.19 3.54
N ARG A 31 -7.16 -14.16 4.24
CA ARG A 31 -7.00 -12.82 3.67
C ARG A 31 -5.59 -12.29 3.91
N LEU A 32 -4.96 -11.79 2.85
CA LEU A 32 -3.71 -11.05 2.90
C LEU A 32 -3.99 -9.59 2.55
N ILE A 33 -3.94 -8.73 3.56
CA ILE A 33 -4.30 -7.32 3.41
C ILE A 33 -3.06 -6.45 3.54
N THR A 34 -2.80 -5.63 2.52
CA THR A 34 -1.64 -4.73 2.48
C THR A 34 -2.09 -3.28 2.68
N LEU A 35 -1.49 -2.59 3.66
CA LEU A 35 -1.79 -1.17 3.89
C LEU A 35 -1.23 -0.29 2.77
N GLY A 36 -2.14 0.37 2.07
CA GLY A 36 -1.86 1.35 1.02
C GLY A 36 -1.82 2.79 1.52
N THR A 37 -1.82 3.74 0.59
CA THR A 37 -1.94 5.17 0.87
C THR A 37 -2.51 5.91 -0.33
N VAL A 38 -3.31 6.95 -0.08
CA VAL A 38 -3.79 7.85 -1.15
C VAL A 38 -2.66 8.49 -1.95
N THR A 39 -1.50 8.70 -1.33
CA THR A 39 -0.38 9.41 -1.97
C THR A 39 0.34 8.60 -3.05
N ALA A 40 0.10 7.29 -3.11
CA ALA A 40 0.63 6.42 -4.17
C ALA A 40 -0.35 6.24 -5.34
N ASN A 41 -1.61 6.67 -5.19
CA ASN A 41 -2.66 6.47 -6.18
C ASN A 41 -3.11 7.79 -6.80
N SER A 42 -2.72 8.07 -8.03
CA SER A 42 -3.08 9.32 -8.73
C SER A 42 -4.57 9.42 -9.13
N LYS A 43 -5.38 8.40 -8.91
CA LYS A 43 -6.85 8.49 -8.97
C LYS A 43 -7.42 9.24 -7.78
N GLU A 44 -6.70 9.27 -6.66
CA GLU A 44 -7.07 9.98 -5.44
C GLU A 44 -6.38 11.36 -5.38
N PHE A 45 -7.02 12.33 -4.71
CA PHE A 45 -6.48 13.68 -4.61
C PHE A 45 -5.07 13.71 -3.99
N GLY A 46 -4.83 12.95 -2.93
CA GLY A 46 -3.50 12.87 -2.29
C GLY A 46 -2.39 12.39 -3.23
N GLY A 47 -2.71 11.51 -4.18
CA GLY A 47 -1.76 11.01 -5.18
C GLY A 47 -1.46 12.02 -6.30
N LYS A 48 -2.31 13.02 -6.49
CA LYS A 48 -2.09 14.11 -7.45
C LYS A 48 -1.16 15.20 -6.91
N VAL A 49 -0.97 15.25 -5.58
CA VAL A 49 -0.13 16.29 -4.95
C VAL A 49 1.35 16.02 -5.23
N PRO A 50 2.06 16.94 -5.94
CA PRO A 50 3.43 16.73 -6.40
C PRO A 50 4.50 17.07 -5.34
N ILE A 51 4.22 16.86 -4.07
CA ILE A 51 5.12 17.23 -2.97
C ILE A 51 5.61 15.96 -2.24
N PRO A 52 6.92 15.66 -2.24
CA PRO A 52 8.01 16.32 -2.99
C PRO A 52 8.01 15.97 -4.47
N ALA A 53 7.29 14.93 -4.88
CA ALA A 53 7.05 14.47 -6.24
C ALA A 53 5.91 13.42 -6.22
N PRO A 54 5.19 13.20 -7.33
CA PRO A 54 4.25 12.07 -7.44
C PRO A 54 4.98 10.73 -7.36
N ALA A 55 4.27 9.67 -6.99
CA ALA A 55 4.80 8.31 -7.06
C ALA A 55 5.13 7.95 -8.52
N ASP A 56 6.35 7.48 -8.75
CA ASP A 56 6.82 7.04 -10.05
C ASP A 56 8.03 6.12 -9.92
N LEU A 57 7.92 4.91 -10.44
CA LEU A 57 8.96 3.90 -10.34
C LEU A 57 9.99 3.95 -11.48
N GLY A 58 9.81 4.86 -12.44
CA GLY A 58 10.65 4.91 -13.65
C GLY A 58 10.60 3.59 -14.41
N GLN A 59 11.75 3.10 -14.81
CA GLN A 59 11.93 1.76 -15.39
C GLN A 59 12.49 0.75 -14.36
N LEU A 60 12.33 1.00 -13.06
CA LEU A 60 12.83 0.17 -11.96
C LEU A 60 14.36 0.08 -11.88
N GLN A 61 15.09 1.03 -12.46
CA GLN A 61 16.55 1.01 -12.59
C GLN A 61 17.26 0.86 -11.24
N GLY A 62 16.72 1.50 -10.19
CA GLY A 62 17.29 1.41 -8.86
C GLY A 62 17.13 0.04 -8.21
N LEU A 63 15.98 -0.61 -8.43
CA LEU A 63 15.74 -1.97 -7.96
C LEU A 63 16.65 -2.96 -8.70
N GLU A 64 16.73 -2.83 -10.01
CA GLU A 64 17.61 -3.65 -10.86
C GLU A 64 19.10 -3.52 -10.49
N ALA A 65 19.52 -2.29 -10.15
CA ALA A 65 20.88 -2.03 -9.65
C ALA A 65 21.08 -2.48 -8.18
N GLY A 66 20.07 -3.05 -7.52
CA GLY A 66 20.13 -3.45 -6.11
C GLY A 66 20.34 -2.29 -5.15
N PHE A 67 19.92 -1.07 -5.52
CA PHE A 67 20.14 0.18 -4.77
C PHE A 67 21.60 0.48 -4.45
N LYS A 68 22.54 -0.03 -5.25
CA LYS A 68 23.98 0.26 -5.10
C LYS A 68 24.28 1.70 -5.52
N ALA A 69 25.16 2.36 -4.77
CA ALA A 69 25.59 3.72 -5.10
C ALA A 69 26.08 3.81 -6.58
N PRO A 70 25.79 4.92 -7.28
CA PRO A 70 25.15 6.15 -6.82
C PRO A 70 23.60 6.13 -6.85
N VAL A 71 22.98 5.01 -7.15
CA VAL A 71 21.54 4.86 -7.34
C VAL A 71 20.83 4.75 -6.00
N ALA A 72 20.05 5.76 -5.62
CA ALA A 72 19.41 5.83 -4.31
C ALA A 72 17.89 5.55 -4.32
N MET A 73 17.21 5.75 -5.46
CA MET A 73 15.77 5.59 -5.60
C MET A 73 15.45 4.52 -6.63
N ILE A 74 14.24 3.95 -6.55
CA ILE A 74 13.77 2.90 -7.47
C ILE A 74 13.78 3.35 -8.95
N ASP A 75 13.56 4.63 -9.20
CA ASP A 75 13.61 5.28 -10.51
C ASP A 75 15.01 5.77 -10.92
N GLY A 76 16.05 5.36 -10.20
CA GLY A 76 17.45 5.74 -10.46
C GLY A 76 17.84 7.17 -10.07
N LYS A 77 16.92 7.95 -9.47
CA LYS A 77 17.14 9.35 -9.12
C LYS A 77 17.74 9.52 -7.71
N PRO A 78 18.27 10.72 -7.39
CA PRO A 78 18.71 11.05 -6.04
C PRO A 78 17.59 10.89 -5.00
N PHE A 79 17.99 10.54 -3.76
CA PHE A 79 17.05 10.23 -2.68
C PHE A 79 16.17 11.41 -2.28
N LYS A 80 14.85 11.16 -2.21
CA LYS A 80 13.84 12.06 -1.66
C LYS A 80 12.89 11.24 -0.76
N ALA A 81 12.99 11.43 0.56
CA ALA A 81 12.29 10.61 1.55
C ALA A 81 10.77 10.46 1.30
N GLY A 82 10.06 11.58 1.09
CA GLY A 82 8.62 11.56 0.81
C GLY A 82 8.26 10.83 -0.50
N LYS A 83 9.09 10.93 -1.54
CA LYS A 83 8.89 10.18 -2.78
C LYS A 83 9.20 8.70 -2.58
N ALA A 84 10.27 8.36 -1.84
CA ALA A 84 10.61 6.96 -1.53
C ALA A 84 9.48 6.24 -0.80
N TYR A 85 8.78 6.93 0.13
CA TYR A 85 7.59 6.42 0.77
C TYR A 85 6.46 6.16 -0.24
N LYS A 86 6.12 7.15 -1.07
CA LYS A 86 5.07 7.01 -2.10
C LYS A 86 5.38 5.87 -3.08
N ASP A 87 6.63 5.78 -3.54
CA ASP A 87 7.09 4.73 -4.45
C ASP A 87 6.98 3.35 -3.81
N SER A 88 7.38 3.20 -2.55
CA SER A 88 7.25 1.91 -1.84
C SER A 88 5.80 1.46 -1.70
N LYS A 89 4.87 2.40 -1.50
CA LYS A 89 3.44 2.09 -1.42
C LYS A 89 2.82 1.80 -2.79
N LEU A 90 3.32 2.42 -3.86
CA LEU A 90 2.94 2.04 -5.22
C LEU A 90 3.41 0.61 -5.53
N CYS A 91 4.64 0.24 -5.15
CA CYS A 91 5.12 -1.14 -5.25
C CYS A 91 4.20 -2.12 -4.51
N ASN A 92 3.73 -1.77 -3.31
CA ASN A 92 2.82 -2.62 -2.54
C ASN A 92 1.46 -2.82 -3.23
N MET A 93 0.92 -1.79 -3.88
CA MET A 93 -0.31 -1.93 -4.68
C MET A 93 -0.09 -2.87 -5.87
N MET A 94 1.02 -2.71 -6.59
CA MET A 94 1.40 -3.58 -7.72
C MET A 94 1.66 -5.02 -7.25
N MET A 95 2.41 -5.19 -6.17
CA MET A 95 2.70 -6.48 -5.52
C MET A 95 1.40 -7.23 -5.17
N ASN A 96 0.47 -6.56 -4.51
CA ASN A 96 -0.79 -7.18 -4.10
C ASN A 96 -1.61 -7.65 -5.31
N ARG A 97 -1.61 -6.89 -6.41
CA ARG A 97 -2.25 -7.31 -7.67
C ARG A 97 -1.57 -8.53 -8.28
N GLU A 98 -0.24 -8.62 -8.24
CA GLU A 98 0.49 -9.81 -8.70
C GLU A 98 0.17 -11.03 -7.81
N PHE A 99 0.08 -10.87 -6.49
CA PHE A 99 -0.37 -11.95 -5.60
C PHE A 99 -1.77 -12.42 -5.97
N HIS A 100 -2.70 -11.50 -6.19
CA HIS A 100 -4.05 -11.84 -6.66
C HIS A 100 -4.00 -12.60 -7.99
N ALA A 101 -3.32 -12.07 -9.00
CA ALA A 101 -3.29 -12.67 -10.34
C ALA A 101 -2.66 -14.07 -10.38
N ARG A 102 -1.65 -14.31 -9.50
CA ARG A 102 -0.87 -15.54 -9.50
C ARG A 102 -1.41 -16.62 -8.57
N HIS A 103 -2.10 -16.25 -7.50
CA HIS A 103 -2.40 -17.18 -6.42
C HIS A 103 -3.88 -17.27 -6.05
N HIS A 104 -4.69 -16.23 -6.32
CA HIS A 104 -6.09 -16.22 -5.85
C HIS A 104 -6.90 -17.40 -6.39
N GLN A 105 -6.83 -17.67 -7.70
CA GLN A 105 -7.61 -18.72 -8.33
C GLN A 105 -7.30 -20.10 -7.77
N ASP A 106 -6.02 -20.39 -7.52
CA ASP A 106 -5.57 -21.71 -7.10
C ASP A 106 -5.69 -21.94 -5.59
N THR A 107 -5.62 -20.86 -4.80
CA THR A 107 -5.58 -20.97 -3.34
C THR A 107 -6.84 -20.51 -2.63
N GLY A 108 -7.71 -19.72 -3.28
CA GLY A 108 -8.85 -19.07 -2.65
C GLY A 108 -8.49 -17.94 -1.68
N ILE A 109 -7.20 -17.60 -1.49
CA ILE A 109 -6.77 -16.51 -0.61
C ILE A 109 -7.23 -15.18 -1.20
N ILE A 110 -7.77 -14.30 -0.37
CA ILE A 110 -8.17 -12.93 -0.72
C ILE A 110 -6.97 -11.99 -0.59
N PHE A 111 -6.61 -11.32 -1.67
CA PHE A 111 -5.52 -10.35 -1.72
C PHE A 111 -6.07 -8.96 -1.94
N ASN A 112 -6.00 -8.09 -0.94
CA ASN A 112 -6.52 -6.73 -1.03
C ASN A 112 -5.52 -5.69 -0.50
N THR A 113 -5.63 -4.47 -1.00
CA THR A 113 -5.00 -3.31 -0.40
C THR A 113 -6.07 -2.42 0.22
N LEU A 114 -5.71 -1.66 1.24
CA LEU A 114 -6.64 -0.71 1.82
C LEU A 114 -5.96 0.60 2.20
N TYR A 115 -6.71 1.69 2.15
CA TYR A 115 -6.38 2.97 2.75
C TYR A 115 -7.38 3.29 3.87
N PRO A 116 -6.99 3.12 5.15
CA PRO A 116 -7.92 3.30 6.27
C PRO A 116 -8.17 4.77 6.63
N GLY A 117 -7.42 5.71 6.06
CA GLY A 117 -7.46 7.14 6.34
C GLY A 117 -6.12 7.71 6.77
N CYS A 118 -6.03 9.04 6.93
CA CYS A 118 -4.82 9.72 7.35
C CYS A 118 -4.76 9.82 8.87
N VAL A 119 -3.93 8.98 9.51
CA VAL A 119 -3.68 9.02 10.95
C VAL A 119 -2.49 9.94 11.21
N ALA A 120 -2.76 11.23 11.35
CA ALA A 120 -1.71 12.26 11.42
C ALA A 120 -0.90 12.25 12.75
N GLU A 121 -1.41 11.59 13.78
CA GLU A 121 -0.82 11.57 15.13
C GLU A 121 0.09 10.35 15.38
N THR A 122 0.39 9.56 14.34
CA THR A 122 1.26 8.39 14.49
C THR A 122 2.75 8.74 14.36
N ALA A 123 3.60 7.80 14.79
CA ALA A 123 5.05 7.87 14.60
C ALA A 123 5.49 7.91 13.12
N LEU A 124 4.57 7.79 12.16
CA LEU A 124 4.86 7.93 10.73
C LEU A 124 5.57 9.24 10.39
N PHE A 125 5.25 10.30 11.15
CA PHE A 125 5.80 11.65 10.95
C PHE A 125 6.90 12.02 11.95
N ARG A 126 7.46 11.05 12.70
CA ARG A 126 8.47 11.30 13.75
C ARG A 126 9.71 12.05 13.24
N ASP A 127 10.13 11.78 12.01
CA ASP A 127 11.30 12.39 11.37
C ASP A 127 10.97 13.71 10.64
N SER A 128 9.71 14.15 10.68
CA SER A 128 9.30 15.43 10.12
C SER A 128 9.61 16.59 11.08
N ARG A 129 9.72 17.80 10.52
CA ARG A 129 9.96 19.02 11.31
C ARG A 129 8.88 19.16 12.39
N GLU A 130 9.26 19.62 13.57
CA GLU A 130 8.36 19.74 14.72
C GLU A 130 7.13 20.61 14.41
N LEU A 131 7.34 21.73 13.72
CA LEU A 131 6.26 22.61 13.27
C LEU A 131 5.25 21.86 12.38
N PHE A 132 5.72 21.03 11.45
CA PHE A 132 4.84 20.21 10.61
C PHE A 132 4.02 19.24 11.46
N ARG A 133 4.63 18.55 12.42
CA ARG A 133 3.94 17.60 13.30
C ARG A 133 2.84 18.24 14.13
N LYS A 134 3.01 19.53 14.52
CA LYS A 134 2.00 20.30 15.27
C LYS A 134 0.86 20.80 14.36
N ILE A 135 1.19 21.30 13.18
CA ILE A 135 0.20 21.92 12.27
C ILE A 135 -0.54 20.88 11.45
N PHE A 136 0.10 19.79 11.03
CA PHE A 136 -0.47 18.83 10.11
C PHE A 136 -1.76 18.16 10.63
N PRO A 137 -1.88 17.70 11.90
CA PRO A 137 -3.13 17.16 12.43
C PRO A 137 -4.25 18.21 12.42
N TRP A 138 -3.96 19.46 12.79
CA TRP A 138 -4.93 20.54 12.74
C TRP A 138 -5.40 20.81 11.31
N PHE A 139 -4.47 20.88 10.35
CA PHE A 139 -4.77 21.07 8.93
C PHE A 139 -5.65 19.92 8.38
N GLN A 140 -5.33 18.67 8.74
CA GLN A 140 -6.12 17.51 8.36
C GLN A 140 -7.53 17.51 8.97
N LYS A 141 -7.68 17.96 10.21
CA LYS A 141 -8.98 18.07 10.89
C LYS A 141 -9.85 19.17 10.31
N ASN A 142 -9.28 20.35 10.06
CA ASN A 142 -10.05 21.57 9.81
C ASN A 142 -10.13 21.95 8.33
N ILE A 143 -9.08 21.70 7.55
CA ILE A 143 -8.99 22.12 6.14
C ILE A 143 -9.31 20.96 5.20
N THR A 144 -8.55 19.87 5.23
CA THR A 144 -8.76 18.77 4.29
C THR A 144 -9.88 17.83 4.69
N LYS A 145 -10.29 17.85 5.97
CA LYS A 145 -11.24 16.90 6.57
C LYS A 145 -10.80 15.42 6.41
N GLY A 146 -9.50 15.19 6.18
CA GLY A 146 -8.91 13.87 5.92
C GLY A 146 -8.41 13.15 7.17
N TYR A 147 -8.45 13.80 8.32
CA TYR A 147 -8.01 13.22 9.59
C TYR A 147 -8.87 12.01 9.97
N VAL A 148 -8.21 10.95 10.44
CA VAL A 148 -8.83 9.76 11.01
C VAL A 148 -8.10 9.42 12.30
N SER A 149 -8.84 9.09 13.37
CA SER A 149 -8.25 8.64 14.64
C SER A 149 -7.59 7.26 14.49
N GLN A 150 -6.67 6.94 15.38
CA GLN A 150 -6.05 5.61 15.41
C GLN A 150 -7.09 4.50 15.61
N ALA A 151 -8.05 4.70 16.51
CA ALA A 151 -9.13 3.76 16.76
C ALA A 151 -9.95 3.49 15.50
N LEU A 152 -10.48 4.54 14.85
CA LEU A 152 -11.25 4.38 13.62
C LEU A 152 -10.44 3.74 12.48
N SER A 153 -9.14 4.07 12.36
CA SER A 153 -8.27 3.41 11.39
C SER A 153 -8.09 1.92 11.70
N GLY A 154 -7.95 1.56 12.97
CA GLY A 154 -7.89 0.17 13.44
C GLY A 154 -9.18 -0.59 13.13
N ASP A 155 -10.34 0.01 13.44
CA ASP A 155 -11.66 -0.57 13.16
C ASP A 155 -11.83 -0.85 11.65
N ARG A 156 -11.42 0.07 10.78
CA ARG A 156 -11.46 -0.12 9.33
C ARG A 156 -10.57 -1.25 8.84
N VAL A 157 -9.39 -1.40 9.44
CA VAL A 157 -8.51 -2.55 9.16
C VAL A 157 -9.17 -3.85 9.60
N ALA A 158 -9.73 -3.88 10.81
CA ALA A 158 -10.44 -5.04 11.32
C ALA A 158 -11.63 -5.43 10.42
N GLN A 159 -12.44 -4.44 9.99
CA GLN A 159 -13.55 -4.70 9.07
C GLN A 159 -13.09 -5.40 7.79
N VAL A 160 -12.02 -4.93 7.14
CA VAL A 160 -11.53 -5.56 5.90
C VAL A 160 -11.03 -6.98 6.15
N VAL A 161 -10.59 -7.29 7.37
CA VAL A 161 -10.11 -8.63 7.73
C VAL A 161 -11.25 -9.60 8.04
N ILE A 162 -12.36 -9.14 8.65
CA ILE A 162 -13.38 -10.04 9.20
C ILE A 162 -14.74 -9.99 8.49
N ASP A 163 -15.12 -8.85 7.87
CA ASP A 163 -16.44 -8.64 7.30
C ASP A 163 -16.54 -9.26 5.90
N ASP A 164 -17.65 -9.95 5.63
CA ASP A 164 -17.92 -10.60 4.35
C ASP A 164 -18.12 -9.63 3.17
N HIS A 165 -18.39 -8.37 3.45
CA HIS A 165 -18.42 -7.32 2.43
C HIS A 165 -17.09 -7.22 1.65
N PHE A 166 -15.96 -7.65 2.24
CA PHE A 166 -14.61 -7.53 1.68
C PHE A 166 -14.07 -8.83 1.07
N LEU A 167 -14.93 -9.77 0.69
CA LEU A 167 -14.55 -11.06 0.11
C LEU A 167 -14.06 -10.96 -1.34
N GLN A 168 -14.31 -9.86 -2.03
CA GLN A 168 -13.79 -9.66 -3.37
C GLN A 168 -12.27 -9.47 -3.33
N SER A 169 -11.52 -10.32 -4.03
CA SER A 169 -10.06 -10.23 -4.14
C SER A 169 -9.61 -9.26 -5.23
N GLY A 170 -8.39 -8.72 -5.11
CA GLY A 170 -7.81 -7.79 -6.09
C GLY A 170 -8.27 -6.34 -5.94
N VAL A 171 -8.93 -6.00 -4.86
CA VAL A 171 -9.53 -4.67 -4.62
C VAL A 171 -8.61 -3.76 -3.81
N HIS A 172 -8.63 -2.48 -4.11
CA HIS A 172 -8.12 -1.42 -3.24
C HIS A 172 -9.28 -0.75 -2.52
N TRP A 173 -9.43 -1.05 -1.23
CA TRP A 173 -10.50 -0.52 -0.40
C TRP A 173 -10.16 0.85 0.18
N SER A 174 -11.12 1.75 0.21
CA SER A 174 -10.96 3.10 0.75
C SER A 174 -12.27 3.61 1.35
N TRP A 175 -12.16 4.48 2.35
CA TRP A 175 -13.28 5.28 2.87
C TRP A 175 -13.24 6.72 2.35
N GLY A 176 -12.38 6.96 1.35
CA GLY A 176 -12.04 8.31 0.93
C GLY A 176 -11.18 9.04 1.97
N ASN A 177 -10.84 10.28 1.66
CA ASN A 177 -10.01 11.11 2.53
C ASN A 177 -10.87 11.98 3.47
N ARG A 178 -11.93 11.38 4.06
CA ARG A 178 -12.85 12.12 4.94
C ARG A 178 -13.32 11.27 6.11
N GLN A 179 -13.24 11.84 7.30
CA GLN A 179 -13.91 11.30 8.46
C GLN A 179 -15.39 11.76 8.38
N LYS A 180 -16.27 10.87 7.92
CA LYS A 180 -17.71 11.06 8.04
C LYS A 180 -18.27 9.97 8.93
N PRO A 181 -19.11 10.29 9.92
CA PRO A 181 -19.90 9.28 10.60
C PRO A 181 -20.67 8.43 9.58
N GLY A 182 -20.64 7.11 9.71
CA GLY A 182 -21.29 6.19 8.79
C GLY A 182 -20.64 6.07 7.40
N ALA A 183 -19.39 6.53 7.23
CA ALA A 183 -18.67 6.33 5.97
C ALA A 183 -18.50 4.83 5.68
N ILE A 184 -18.96 4.40 4.50
CA ILE A 184 -18.90 3.03 4.03
C ILE A 184 -17.65 2.90 3.13
N ALA A 185 -16.97 1.75 3.22
CA ALA A 185 -15.88 1.42 2.33
C ALA A 185 -16.37 1.26 0.88
N PHE A 186 -15.52 1.62 -0.06
CA PHE A 186 -15.78 1.41 -1.48
C PHE A 186 -14.51 0.91 -2.19
N ALA A 187 -14.70 0.23 -3.32
CA ALA A 187 -13.62 -0.15 -4.21
C ALA A 187 -13.05 1.09 -4.90
N GLN A 188 -11.89 1.52 -4.47
CA GLN A 188 -11.20 2.69 -5.03
C GLN A 188 -10.46 2.30 -6.32
N GLY A 189 -10.76 2.97 -7.41
CA GLY A 189 -10.03 2.79 -8.66
C GLY A 189 -8.54 3.09 -8.51
N MET A 190 -7.69 2.20 -9.02
CA MET A 190 -6.23 2.36 -9.02
C MET A 190 -5.75 3.14 -10.24
N SER A 191 -4.64 3.83 -10.11
CA SER A 191 -4.01 4.58 -11.20
C SER A 191 -3.43 3.67 -12.27
N SER A 192 -3.26 4.19 -13.50
CA SER A 192 -2.61 3.47 -14.60
C SER A 192 -1.20 2.99 -14.24
N LYS A 193 -0.48 3.69 -13.35
CA LYS A 193 0.82 3.24 -12.83
C LYS A 193 0.69 1.99 -11.97
N ALA A 194 -0.32 1.93 -11.09
CA ALA A 194 -0.57 0.77 -10.23
C ALA A 194 -1.14 -0.42 -10.99
N THR A 195 -1.79 -0.17 -12.15
CA THR A 195 -2.40 -1.21 -12.98
C THR A 195 -1.55 -1.62 -14.20
N ASN A 196 -0.33 -1.11 -14.33
CA ASN A 196 0.56 -1.47 -15.42
C ASN A 196 1.06 -2.91 -15.26
N VAL A 197 0.53 -3.81 -16.07
CA VAL A 197 0.78 -5.27 -15.99
C VAL A 197 2.26 -5.60 -16.22
N GLU A 198 2.85 -5.07 -17.28
CA GLU A 198 4.25 -5.35 -17.62
C GLU A 198 5.21 -4.90 -16.52
N LYS A 199 5.02 -3.68 -16.03
CA LYS A 199 5.84 -3.15 -14.93
C LYS A 199 5.62 -3.90 -13.61
N SER A 200 4.40 -4.35 -13.34
CA SER A 200 4.09 -5.17 -12.16
C SER A 200 4.80 -6.52 -12.23
N ALA A 201 4.75 -7.19 -13.38
CA ALA A 201 5.46 -8.45 -13.57
C ALA A 201 6.99 -8.28 -13.43
N ARG A 202 7.56 -7.22 -14.01
CA ARG A 202 8.99 -6.92 -13.85
C ARG A 202 9.35 -6.61 -12.40
N LEU A 203 8.54 -5.79 -11.71
CA LEU A 203 8.72 -5.52 -10.27
C LEU A 203 8.71 -6.82 -9.45
N TRP A 204 7.79 -7.73 -9.76
CA TRP A 204 7.69 -9.04 -9.10
C TRP A 204 8.98 -9.84 -9.24
N HIS A 205 9.48 -10.05 -10.46
CA HIS A 205 10.71 -10.83 -10.70
C HIS A 205 11.95 -10.20 -10.05
N LEU A 206 12.09 -8.86 -10.12
CA LEU A 206 13.19 -8.17 -9.45
C LEU A 206 13.07 -8.27 -7.93
N SER A 207 11.86 -8.26 -7.38
CA SER A 207 11.64 -8.43 -5.94
C SER A 207 11.98 -9.85 -5.47
N LEU A 208 11.61 -10.89 -6.24
CA LEU A 208 12.04 -12.29 -5.96
C LEU A 208 13.56 -12.37 -5.89
N ALA A 209 14.25 -11.90 -6.92
CA ALA A 209 15.72 -11.93 -6.97
C ALA A 209 16.35 -11.17 -5.78
N MET A 210 15.77 -10.03 -5.38
CA MET A 210 16.29 -9.23 -4.26
C MET A 210 16.09 -9.87 -2.88
N VAL A 211 15.13 -10.77 -2.73
CA VAL A 211 14.88 -11.48 -1.46
C VAL A 211 15.37 -12.93 -1.47
N GLY A 212 16.01 -13.37 -2.57
CA GLY A 212 16.61 -14.70 -2.67
C GLY A 212 15.60 -15.83 -2.94
N LEU A 213 14.48 -15.52 -3.63
CA LEU A 213 13.44 -16.48 -4.04
C LEU A 213 13.48 -16.73 -5.55
#